data_2e4973934b1f49d1bc3b6459703d63fc
#
_entry.id   2e4973934b1f49d1bc3b6459703d63fc
#
_cell.length_a   1.000
_cell.length_b   1.000
_cell.length_c   1.000
_cell.angle_alpha   90.00
_cell.angle_beta   90.00
_cell.angle_gamma   90.00
#
_symmetry.space_group_name_H-M   'P 1'
#
loop_
_entity.id
_entity.type
_entity.pdbx_description
1 polymer ?
#
loop_
_entity_poly.entity_id
_entity_poly.type
_entity_poly.pdbx_seq_one_letter_code
_entity_poly.pdbx_strand_id
1 'polypeptide(L)'
;MENTTIRESTYDDIPSLLELLYELGRPKPQKDDELETFTKLLKTYMQEDNKKILVAEIKNSKIVGMMSIVFLSRLNQNTLEMYVPELIVS
;
A
#
# COMPACT_ATOMS: atom_id res chain seq x y z
N MET A 1 -11.91 -1.48 -17.93
CA MET A 1 -10.60 -2.11 -17.68
C MET A 1 -10.76 -3.60 -17.53
N GLU A 2 -10.51 -4.26 -18.61
CA GLU A 2 -10.56 -5.71 -18.62
C GLU A 2 -9.35 -6.28 -17.87
N ASN A 3 -9.55 -7.39 -17.21
CA ASN A 3 -8.50 -8.14 -16.54
C ASN A 3 -7.79 -7.39 -15.40
N THR A 4 -8.50 -6.47 -14.77
CA THR A 4 -8.00 -5.82 -13.57
C THR A 4 -8.50 -6.56 -12.34
N THR A 5 -7.58 -6.93 -11.45
CA THR A 5 -7.90 -7.59 -10.19
C THR A 5 -7.50 -6.70 -9.05
N ILE A 6 -8.42 -6.52 -8.10
CA ILE A 6 -8.12 -5.81 -6.86
C ILE A 6 -7.91 -6.88 -5.79
N ARG A 7 -6.77 -6.84 -5.13
CA ARG A 7 -6.45 -7.80 -4.09
C ARG A 7 -5.60 -7.17 -2.99
N GLU A 8 -5.52 -7.85 -1.87
CA GLU A 8 -4.62 -7.43 -0.80
C GLU A 8 -3.18 -7.65 -1.24
N SER A 9 -2.29 -6.71 -0.88
CA SER A 9 -0.88 -6.80 -1.24
C SER A 9 -0.18 -7.89 -0.44
N THR A 10 0.91 -8.40 -1.00
CA THR A 10 1.82 -9.33 -0.33
C THR A 10 3.22 -8.73 -0.32
N TYR A 11 4.15 -9.37 0.39
CA TYR A 11 5.53 -8.89 0.43
C TYR A 11 6.17 -8.86 -0.96
N ASP A 12 5.74 -9.73 -1.86
CA ASP A 12 6.25 -9.75 -3.24
C ASP A 12 5.89 -8.50 -4.02
N ASP A 13 4.86 -7.76 -3.58
CA ASP A 13 4.44 -6.53 -4.24
C ASP A 13 5.26 -5.31 -3.81
N ILE A 14 6.12 -5.44 -2.80
CA ILE A 14 6.84 -4.29 -2.24
C ILE A 14 7.62 -3.50 -3.29
N PRO A 15 8.38 -4.12 -4.20
CA PRO A 15 9.07 -3.34 -5.22
C PRO A 15 8.13 -2.48 -6.06
N SER A 16 6.97 -3.00 -6.43
CA SER A 16 5.97 -2.26 -7.20
C SER A 16 5.35 -1.14 -6.38
N LEU A 17 5.09 -1.40 -5.09
CA LEU A 17 4.55 -0.38 -4.19
C LEU A 17 5.54 0.78 -4.02
N LEU A 18 6.83 0.49 -3.92
CA LEU A 18 7.86 1.52 -3.83
C LEU A 18 7.86 2.40 -5.07
N GLU A 19 7.77 1.81 -6.25
CA GLU A 19 7.72 2.57 -7.51
C GLU A 19 6.51 3.51 -7.54
N LEU A 20 5.34 3.04 -7.13
CA LEU A 20 4.14 3.88 -7.10
C LEU A 20 4.28 5.03 -6.11
N LEU A 21 4.86 4.77 -4.94
CA LEU A 21 5.07 5.82 -3.94
C LEU A 21 6.05 6.86 -4.43
N TYR A 22 7.07 6.48 -5.18
CA TYR A 22 7.99 7.44 -5.79
C TYR A 22 7.27 8.30 -6.82
N GLU A 23 6.34 7.74 -7.59
CA GLU A 23 5.53 8.52 -8.53
C GLU A 23 4.70 9.57 -7.81
N LEU A 24 4.25 9.29 -6.57
CA LEU A 24 3.49 10.25 -5.78
C LEU A 24 4.36 11.41 -5.27
N GLY A 25 5.66 11.32 -5.42
CA GLY A 25 6.57 12.37 -5.00
C GLY A 25 7.40 12.05 -3.78
N ARG A 26 7.31 10.84 -3.27
CA ARG A 26 8.16 10.43 -2.15
C ARG A 26 9.60 10.32 -2.63
N PRO A 27 10.56 10.91 -1.91
CA PRO A 27 11.96 10.86 -2.35
C PRO A 27 12.47 9.42 -2.41
N LYS A 28 13.23 9.13 -3.45
CA LYS A 28 13.90 7.83 -3.55
C LYS A 28 15.03 7.76 -2.52
N PRO A 29 15.23 6.60 -1.91
CA PRO A 29 16.32 6.45 -0.95
C PRO A 29 17.67 6.63 -1.63
N GLN A 30 18.58 7.29 -0.92
CA GLN A 30 19.94 7.55 -1.40
C GLN A 30 20.88 6.42 -1.02
N LYS A 31 20.52 5.62 -0.03
CA LYS A 31 21.37 4.58 0.52
C LYS A 31 20.59 3.30 0.70
N ASP A 32 21.28 2.18 0.70
CA ASP A 32 20.66 0.86 0.86
C ASP A 32 19.94 0.71 2.20
N ASP A 33 20.49 1.30 3.27
CA ASP A 33 19.86 1.23 4.59
C ASP A 33 18.54 2.00 4.65
N GLU A 34 18.40 3.08 3.88
CA GLU A 34 17.14 3.81 3.79
C GLU A 34 16.08 2.97 3.08
N LEU A 35 16.47 2.28 2.03
CA LEU A 35 15.58 1.38 1.30
C LEU A 35 15.13 0.23 2.20
N GLU A 36 16.06 -0.34 2.95
CA GLU A 36 15.75 -1.41 3.89
C GLU A 36 14.79 -0.96 4.97
N THR A 37 15.01 0.24 5.52
CA THR A 37 14.12 0.82 6.51
C THR A 37 12.71 1.00 5.97
N PHE A 38 12.60 1.53 4.76
CA PHE A 38 11.30 1.75 4.13
C PHE A 38 10.59 0.42 3.84
N THR A 39 11.35 -0.57 3.39
CA THR A 39 10.80 -1.91 3.17
C THR A 39 10.24 -2.49 4.48
N LYS A 40 10.94 -2.30 5.59
CA LYS A 40 10.46 -2.74 6.91
C LYS A 40 9.18 -2.01 7.32
N LEU A 41 9.09 -0.73 7.02
CA LEU A 41 7.88 0.03 7.32
C LEU A 41 6.67 -0.54 6.56
N LEU A 42 6.84 -0.87 5.29
CA LEU A 42 5.78 -1.48 4.50
C LEU A 42 5.37 -2.84 5.05
N LYS A 43 6.34 -3.66 5.43
CA LYS A 43 6.05 -4.98 6.01
C LYS A 43 5.30 -4.84 7.32
N THR A 44 5.70 -3.91 8.17
CA THR A 44 5.02 -3.65 9.44
C THR A 44 3.58 -3.20 9.19
N TYR A 45 3.39 -2.30 8.23
CA TYR A 45 2.06 -1.84 7.87
C TYR A 45 1.15 -3.00 7.46
N MET A 46 1.69 -3.90 6.64
CA MET A 46 0.93 -5.07 6.17
C MET A 46 0.59 -6.05 7.28
N GLN A 47 1.36 -6.08 8.37
CA GLN A 47 1.15 -7.00 9.48
C GLN A 47 0.13 -6.49 10.49
N GLU A 48 -0.21 -5.22 10.45
CA GLU A 48 -1.12 -4.64 11.43
C GLU A 48 -2.58 -5.02 11.12
N ASP A 49 -3.33 -5.38 12.15
CA ASP A 49 -4.70 -5.85 11.98
C ASP A 49 -5.64 -4.76 11.48
N ASN A 50 -5.34 -3.50 11.81
CA ASN A 50 -6.19 -2.37 11.45
C ASN A 50 -5.74 -1.64 10.20
N LYS A 51 -4.80 -2.21 9.45
CA LYS A 51 -4.27 -1.58 8.25
C LYS A 51 -4.21 -2.58 7.11
N LYS A 52 -4.45 -2.09 5.91
CA LYS A 52 -4.34 -2.91 4.70
C LYS A 52 -3.81 -2.08 3.56
N ILE A 53 -3.15 -2.76 2.63
CA ILE A 53 -2.77 -2.17 1.35
C ILE A 53 -3.38 -3.05 0.27
N LEU A 54 -4.22 -2.44 -0.56
CA LEU A 54 -4.80 -3.11 -1.72
C LEU A 54 -4.03 -2.69 -2.96
N VAL A 55 -3.91 -3.60 -3.90
CA VAL A 55 -3.25 -3.34 -5.18
C VAL A 55 -4.21 -3.64 -6.31
N ALA A 56 -4.07 -2.89 -7.39
CA ALA A 56 -4.75 -3.15 -8.64
C ALA A 56 -3.73 -3.79 -9.58
N GLU A 57 -3.99 -5.02 -9.95
CA GLU A 57 -3.13 -5.82 -10.81
C GLU A 57 -3.80 -6.04 -12.14
N ILE A 58 -3.09 -5.77 -13.22
CA ILE A 58 -3.58 -6.05 -14.56
C ILE A 58 -2.86 -7.26 -15.13
N LYS A 59 -3.25 -7.62 -16.33
CA LYS A 59 -2.68 -8.72 -17.09
C LYS A 59 -1.15 -8.73 -16.98
N ASN A 60 -0.58 -9.92 -16.85
CA ASN A 60 0.87 -10.15 -16.67
C ASN A 60 1.40 -9.71 -15.31
N SER A 61 0.53 -9.68 -14.30
CA SER A 61 0.92 -9.39 -12.92
C SER A 61 1.53 -8.01 -12.72
N LYS A 62 1.16 -7.06 -13.57
CA LYS A 62 1.64 -5.70 -13.43
C LYS A 62 0.76 -4.93 -12.45
N ILE A 63 1.38 -4.32 -11.44
CA ILE A 63 0.67 -3.50 -10.47
C ILE A 63 0.57 -2.07 -11.02
N VAL A 64 -0.64 -1.57 -11.15
CA VAL A 64 -0.90 -0.24 -11.71
C VAL A 64 -1.53 0.71 -10.71
N GLY A 65 -1.83 0.24 -9.51
CA GLY A 65 -2.39 1.11 -8.49
C GLY A 65 -2.29 0.51 -7.11
N MET A 66 -2.40 1.35 -6.10
CA MET A 66 -2.45 0.92 -4.70
C MET A 66 -3.37 1.83 -3.91
N MET A 67 -3.92 1.30 -2.83
CA MET A 67 -4.70 2.05 -1.87
C MET A 67 -4.34 1.55 -0.49
N SER A 68 -3.88 2.46 0.37
CA SER A 68 -3.68 2.12 1.78
C SER A 68 -4.96 2.41 2.55
N ILE A 69 -5.27 1.56 3.52
CA ILE A 69 -6.49 1.67 4.31
C ILE A 69 -6.13 1.53 5.78
N VAL A 70 -6.70 2.42 6.59
CA VAL A 70 -6.58 2.33 8.04
C VAL A 70 -7.98 2.26 8.63
N PHE A 71 -8.24 1.27 9.47
CA PHE A 71 -9.51 1.11 10.17
C PHE A 71 -9.35 1.61 11.60
N LEU A 72 -10.22 2.53 12.01
CA LEU A 72 -10.20 3.10 13.34
C LEU A 72 -11.56 2.88 14.01
N SER A 73 -11.51 2.41 15.26
CA SER A 73 -12.72 2.24 16.07
C SER A 73 -13.06 3.56 16.76
N ARG A 74 -14.32 3.92 16.74
CA ARG A 74 -14.82 5.09 17.47
C ARG A 74 -15.53 4.63 18.73
N LEU A 75 -14.91 4.91 19.87
CA LEU A 75 -15.44 4.44 21.15
C LEU A 75 -16.82 4.99 21.47
N ASN A 76 -17.03 6.26 21.15
CA ASN A 76 -18.29 6.93 21.49
C ASN A 76 -19.46 6.43 20.66
N GLN A 77 -19.21 5.91 19.48
CA GLN A 77 -20.25 5.51 18.53
C GLN A 77 -20.28 4.01 18.28
N ASN A 78 -19.33 3.30 18.86
CA ASN A 78 -19.18 1.86 18.64
C ASN A 78 -19.19 1.52 17.13
N THR A 79 -18.50 2.34 16.35
CA THR A 79 -18.40 2.18 14.89
C THR A 79 -16.95 2.04 14.47
N LEU A 80 -16.76 1.47 13.28
CA LEU A 80 -15.47 1.35 12.65
C LEU A 80 -15.40 2.34 11.48
N GLU A 81 -14.38 3.19 11.48
CA GLU A 81 -14.17 4.12 10.38
C GLU A 81 -13.01 3.65 9.50
N MET A 82 -13.14 3.88 8.22
CA MET A 82 -12.12 3.56 7.24
C MET A 82 -11.52 4.85 6.70
N TYR A 83 -10.20 4.94 6.73
CA TYR A 83 -9.45 6.05 6.16
C TYR A 83 -8.57 5.55 5.03
N VAL A 84 -8.41 6.37 3.99
CA VAL A 84 -7.58 6.05 2.83
C VAL A 84 -6.48 7.12 2.74
N PRO A 85 -5.34 6.91 3.46
CA PRO A 85 -4.24 7.88 3.43
C PRO A 85 -3.61 8.07 2.06
N GLU A 86 -3.47 6.99 1.28
CA GLU A 86 -2.89 7.05 -0.05
C GLU A 86 -3.75 6.31 -1.05
N LEU A 87 -3.90 6.92 -2.22
CA LEU A 87 -4.53 6.29 -3.38
C LEU A 87 -3.72 6.72 -4.60
N ILE A 88 -3.07 5.76 -5.25
CA ILE A 88 -2.18 6.02 -6.38
C ILE A 88 -2.62 5.14 -7.54
N VAL A 89 -2.76 5.76 -8.71
CA VAL A 89 -3.03 5.04 -9.95
C VAL A 89 -1.98 5.47 -10.97
N SER A 90 -1.30 4.49 -11.50
CA SER A 90 -0.26 4.73 -12.51
C SER A 90 -0.86 4.83 -13.90
#